data_04bfb3d8b9c922f05be7ed23b0b419b1
#
_entry.id   04bfb3d8b9c922f05be7ed23b0b419b1
#
_cell.length_a   1.000
_cell.length_b   1.000
_cell.length_c   1.000
_cell.angle_alpha   90.00
_cell.angle_beta   90.00
_cell.angle_gamma   90.00
#
_symmetry.space_group_name_H-M   'P 1'
#
loop_
_entity.id
_entity.type
_entity.pdbx_description
1 polymer ?
#
loop_
_entity_poly.entity_id
_entity_poly.type
_entity_poly.pdbx_seq_one_letter_code
_entity_poly.pdbx_strand_id
1 'polypeptide(L)'
;MQSKRLTTRQLTTIAILAAISAVLFMVEIPIVLFYKLDFSNLPVLLGAFAMGPGPATLILLIKSLLGLLHTSSQGVGELADFLMGFAMILPAGLIYQRHKTRKGALVGLIVGTIAATIAGVLSNLWLMIPFYGAVYGMPVEQIVAMGQTLIPAIQDEWGFVLMITGPFNLVKWVLISAVTMLVYKPLSPLLHHQG
;
A
#
# COMPACT_ATOMS: atom_id res chain seq x y z
N MET A 1 -27.67 -9.24 -5.91
CA MET A 1 -26.71 -8.94 -4.83
C MET A 1 -27.23 -7.75 -4.04
N GLN A 2 -27.78 -7.94 -2.84
CA GLN A 2 -28.17 -6.82 -1.98
C GLN A 2 -26.89 -6.12 -1.51
N SER A 3 -26.71 -4.87 -1.89
CA SER A 3 -25.68 -3.97 -1.34
C SER A 3 -25.95 -3.84 0.17
N LYS A 4 -25.17 -4.50 1.01
CA LYS A 4 -25.24 -4.28 2.45
C LYS A 4 -24.86 -2.82 2.70
N ARG A 5 -25.82 -2.01 3.12
CA ARG A 5 -25.58 -0.61 3.52
C ARG A 5 -24.60 -0.59 4.69
N LEU A 6 -23.62 0.30 4.62
CA LEU A 6 -22.68 0.51 5.72
C LEU A 6 -23.45 1.07 6.93
N THR A 7 -23.18 0.52 8.09
CA THR A 7 -23.75 1.03 9.34
C THR A 7 -23.07 2.32 9.75
N THR A 8 -23.73 3.16 10.58
CA THR A 8 -23.13 4.39 11.12
C THR A 8 -21.81 4.10 11.83
N ARG A 9 -21.74 3.00 12.58
CA ARG A 9 -20.52 2.56 13.27
C ARG A 9 -19.38 2.26 12.28
N GLN A 10 -19.68 1.56 11.18
CA GLN A 10 -18.68 1.29 10.14
C GLN A 10 -18.19 2.59 9.47
N LEU A 11 -19.10 3.52 9.18
CA LEU A 11 -18.74 4.83 8.62
C LEU A 11 -17.81 5.62 9.55
N THR A 12 -18.12 5.64 10.86
CA THR A 12 -17.24 6.28 11.86
C THR A 12 -15.86 5.61 11.91
N THR A 13 -15.81 4.27 11.91
CA THR A 13 -14.54 3.53 11.89
C THR A 13 -13.74 3.81 10.63
N ILE A 14 -14.38 3.85 9.46
CA ILE A 14 -13.73 4.21 8.18
C ILE A 14 -13.15 5.62 8.29
N ALA A 15 -13.91 6.59 8.79
CA ALA A 15 -13.46 7.97 8.90
C ALA A 15 -12.23 8.11 9.83
N ILE A 16 -12.26 7.46 11.00
CA ILE A 16 -11.15 7.48 11.96
C ILE A 16 -9.90 6.82 11.35
N LEU A 17 -10.04 5.62 10.77
CA LEU A 17 -8.90 4.92 10.17
C LEU A 17 -8.35 5.66 8.95
N ALA A 18 -9.19 6.31 8.15
CA ALA A 18 -8.76 7.13 7.03
C ALA A 18 -8.00 8.38 7.50
N ALA A 19 -8.45 9.04 8.56
CA ALA A 19 -7.76 10.19 9.13
C ALA A 19 -6.37 9.80 9.69
N ILE A 20 -6.29 8.71 10.47
CA ILE A 20 -5.01 8.19 10.97
C ILE A 20 -4.10 7.81 9.80
N SER A 21 -4.63 7.15 8.78
CA SER A 21 -3.90 6.74 7.59
C SER A 21 -3.35 7.94 6.83
N ALA A 22 -4.14 9.01 6.66
CA ALA A 22 -3.71 10.24 6.01
C ALA A 22 -2.60 10.95 6.79
N VAL A 23 -2.69 11.02 8.12
CA VAL A 23 -1.62 11.58 8.97
C VAL A 23 -0.34 10.77 8.85
N LEU A 24 -0.41 9.43 8.88
CA LEU A 24 0.75 8.57 8.71
C LEU A 24 1.35 8.68 7.30
N PHE A 25 0.54 9.00 6.29
CA PHE A 25 1.01 9.23 4.92
C PHE A 25 1.84 10.51 4.79
N MET A 26 1.64 11.49 5.67
CA MET A 26 2.46 12.72 5.72
C MET A 26 3.83 12.47 6.37
N VAL A 27 4.00 11.35 7.09
CA VAL A 27 5.25 10.97 7.75
C VAL A 27 6.00 9.98 6.85
N GLU A 28 6.69 10.50 5.87
CA GLU A 28 7.45 9.71 4.89
C GLU A 28 8.95 9.70 5.26
N ILE A 29 9.55 8.52 5.25
CA ILE A 29 10.98 8.32 5.47
C ILE A 29 11.63 8.01 4.13
N PRO A 30 12.45 8.91 3.55
CA PRO A 30 13.17 8.62 2.31
C PRO A 30 14.19 7.51 2.57
N ILE A 31 14.18 6.46 1.76
CA ILE A 31 15.06 5.29 1.91
C ILE A 31 16.07 5.20 0.77
N VAL A 32 15.58 5.23 -0.47
CA VAL A 32 16.45 5.08 -1.64
C VAL A 32 15.88 5.83 -2.83
N LEU A 33 16.69 6.66 -3.48
CA LEU A 33 16.27 7.51 -4.60
C LEU A 33 14.99 8.31 -4.24
N PHE A 34 13.91 8.07 -4.97
CA PHE A 34 12.59 8.68 -4.73
C PHE A 34 11.64 7.78 -3.94
N TYR A 35 12.09 6.60 -3.49
CA TYR A 35 11.25 5.69 -2.70
C TYR A 35 11.23 6.07 -1.23
N LYS A 36 10.03 6.17 -0.69
CA LYS A 36 9.75 6.55 0.69
C LYS A 36 9.01 5.44 1.42
N LEU A 37 9.40 5.20 2.66
CA LEU A 37 8.71 4.29 3.57
C LEU A 37 7.73 5.09 4.43
N ASP A 38 6.50 4.62 4.49
CA ASP A 38 5.45 5.12 5.38
C ASP A 38 4.62 3.95 5.92
N PHE A 39 3.87 4.19 7.00
CA PHE A 39 2.99 3.22 7.64
C PHE A 39 1.50 3.51 7.41
N SER A 40 1.17 4.34 6.44
CA SER A 40 -0.22 4.76 6.16
C SER A 40 -1.14 3.61 5.76
N ASN A 41 -0.59 2.53 5.22
CA ASN A 41 -1.35 1.34 4.86
C ASN A 41 -1.64 0.42 6.06
N LEU A 42 -1.06 0.66 7.25
CA LEU A 42 -1.36 -0.09 8.47
C LEU A 42 -2.84 0.05 8.91
N PRO A 43 -3.41 1.27 9.08
CA PRO A 43 -4.82 1.41 9.41
C PRO A 43 -5.74 0.84 8.33
N VAL A 44 -5.34 0.90 7.05
CA VAL A 44 -6.10 0.32 5.93
C VAL A 44 -6.21 -1.20 6.08
N LEU A 45 -5.10 -1.88 6.40
CA LEU A 45 -5.07 -3.33 6.65
C LEU A 45 -5.89 -3.73 7.87
N LEU A 46 -5.83 -2.95 8.96
CA LEU A 46 -6.69 -3.17 10.13
C LEU A 46 -8.17 -3.03 9.76
N GLY A 47 -8.52 -2.05 8.92
CA GLY A 47 -9.85 -1.91 8.34
C GLY A 47 -10.28 -3.12 7.49
N ALA A 48 -9.36 -3.68 6.70
CA ALA A 48 -9.61 -4.88 5.90
C ALA A 48 -9.89 -6.11 6.77
N PHE A 49 -9.18 -6.25 7.87
CA PHE A 49 -9.43 -7.32 8.83
C PHE A 49 -10.72 -7.13 9.62
N ALA A 50 -10.99 -5.90 10.06
CA ALA A 50 -12.20 -5.59 10.83
C ALA A 50 -13.49 -5.70 10.02
N MET A 51 -13.52 -5.10 8.84
CA MET A 51 -14.76 -4.85 8.07
C MET A 51 -14.75 -5.51 6.68
N GLY A 52 -13.61 -6.07 6.27
CA GLY A 52 -13.43 -6.65 4.93
C GLY A 52 -12.84 -5.67 3.91
N PRO A 53 -12.53 -6.15 2.70
CA PRO A 53 -11.80 -5.37 1.70
C PRO A 53 -12.61 -4.18 1.15
N GLY A 54 -13.94 -4.25 1.06
CA GLY A 54 -14.76 -3.14 0.56
C GLY A 54 -14.62 -1.86 1.39
N PRO A 55 -14.97 -1.87 2.70
CA PRO A 55 -14.72 -0.73 3.60
C PRO A 55 -13.26 -0.29 3.65
N ALA A 56 -12.29 -1.22 3.59
CA ALA A 56 -10.88 -0.88 3.55
C ALA A 56 -10.49 -0.12 2.27
N THR A 57 -11.09 -0.45 1.13
CA THR A 57 -10.91 0.32 -0.10
C THR A 57 -11.37 1.76 0.03
N LEU A 58 -12.45 2.02 0.79
CA LEU A 58 -12.88 3.40 1.08
C LEU A 58 -11.86 4.13 1.96
N ILE A 59 -11.29 3.47 2.98
CA ILE A 59 -10.22 4.06 3.80
C ILE A 59 -9.03 4.42 2.91
N LEU A 60 -8.60 3.50 2.06
CA LEU A 60 -7.48 3.68 1.13
C LEU A 60 -7.75 4.83 0.14
N LEU A 61 -8.95 4.89 -0.43
CA LEU A 61 -9.34 5.95 -1.36
C LEU A 61 -9.31 7.33 -0.69
N ILE A 62 -9.92 7.46 0.50
CA ILE A 62 -9.95 8.72 1.26
C ILE A 62 -8.51 9.14 1.61
N LYS A 63 -7.67 8.21 2.09
CA LYS A 63 -6.26 8.47 2.35
C LYS A 63 -5.55 9.01 1.11
N SER A 64 -5.70 8.35 -0.04
CA SER A 64 -5.02 8.75 -1.28
C SER A 64 -5.51 10.11 -1.78
N LEU A 65 -6.82 10.41 -1.67
CA LEU A 65 -7.37 11.72 -2.02
C LEU A 65 -6.84 12.82 -1.09
N LEU A 66 -6.73 12.57 0.21
CA LEU A 66 -6.15 13.52 1.16
C LEU A 66 -4.64 13.69 0.92
N GLY A 67 -3.94 12.63 0.50
CA GLY A 67 -2.53 12.67 0.10
C GLY A 67 -2.26 13.67 -1.04
N LEU A 68 -3.20 13.80 -2.00
CA LEU A 68 -3.07 14.76 -3.10
C LEU A 68 -2.89 16.21 -2.62
N LEU A 69 -3.34 16.56 -1.42
CA LEU A 69 -3.17 17.91 -0.86
C LEU A 69 -1.70 18.24 -0.53
N HIS A 70 -0.84 17.22 -0.38
CA HIS A 70 0.58 17.35 -0.02
C HIS A 70 1.48 16.59 -1.01
N THR A 71 0.97 16.33 -2.21
CA THR A 71 1.71 15.55 -3.21
C THR A 71 3.02 16.21 -3.62
N SER A 72 4.09 15.42 -3.63
CA SER A 72 5.38 15.79 -4.22
C SER A 72 5.58 15.18 -5.62
N SER A 73 4.62 14.37 -6.09
CA SER A 73 4.69 13.58 -7.34
C SER A 73 3.58 13.93 -8.33
N GLN A 74 2.90 15.07 -8.14
CA GLN A 74 1.74 15.50 -8.93
C GLN A 74 0.62 14.44 -9.00
N GLY A 75 0.48 13.63 -7.94
CA GLY A 75 -0.58 12.64 -7.79
C GLY A 75 -0.24 11.23 -8.29
N VAL A 76 0.83 11.06 -9.07
CA VAL A 76 1.17 9.72 -9.60
C VAL A 76 1.65 8.78 -8.52
N GLY A 77 2.37 9.28 -7.50
CA GLY A 77 2.80 8.49 -6.35
C GLY A 77 1.62 8.01 -5.51
N GLU A 78 0.64 8.87 -5.28
CA GLU A 78 -0.61 8.54 -4.57
C GLU A 78 -1.44 7.52 -5.33
N LEU A 79 -1.48 7.61 -6.67
CA LEU A 79 -2.13 6.61 -7.52
C LEU A 79 -1.40 5.27 -7.45
N ALA A 80 -0.08 5.25 -7.53
CA ALA A 80 0.72 4.03 -7.39
C ALA A 80 0.53 3.40 -6.00
N ASP A 81 0.54 4.21 -4.92
CA ASP A 81 0.29 3.73 -3.57
C ASP A 81 -1.14 3.17 -3.42
N PHE A 82 -2.14 3.80 -4.04
CA PHE A 82 -3.51 3.27 -4.08
C PHE A 82 -3.55 1.90 -4.78
N LEU A 83 -2.93 1.75 -5.93
CA LEU A 83 -2.90 0.48 -6.68
C LEU A 83 -2.21 -0.63 -5.87
N MET A 84 -1.06 -0.34 -5.28
CA MET A 84 -0.33 -1.27 -4.41
C MET A 84 -1.12 -1.61 -3.15
N GLY A 85 -1.69 -0.60 -2.48
CA GLY A 85 -2.53 -0.79 -1.31
C GLY A 85 -3.77 -1.63 -1.61
N PHE A 86 -4.43 -1.40 -2.75
CA PHE A 86 -5.57 -2.21 -3.18
C PHE A 86 -5.16 -3.67 -3.46
N ALA A 87 -4.03 -3.88 -4.14
CA ALA A 87 -3.49 -5.21 -4.38
C ALA A 87 -3.13 -5.94 -3.07
N MET A 88 -2.74 -5.20 -2.03
CA MET A 88 -2.48 -5.73 -0.69
C MET A 88 -3.77 -6.12 0.04
N ILE A 89 -4.72 -5.16 0.16
CA ILE A 89 -5.89 -5.34 1.03
C ILE A 89 -6.92 -6.32 0.47
N LEU A 90 -7.00 -6.45 -0.86
CA LEU A 90 -7.99 -7.33 -1.48
C LEU A 90 -7.76 -8.80 -1.10
N PRO A 91 -6.61 -9.44 -1.38
CA PRO A 91 -6.38 -10.82 -0.98
C PRO A 91 -6.26 -10.96 0.54
N ALA A 92 -5.58 -10.05 1.24
CA ALA A 92 -5.43 -10.10 2.69
C ALA A 92 -6.79 -10.09 3.40
N GLY A 93 -7.67 -9.16 3.02
CA GLY A 93 -9.00 -9.04 3.58
C GLY A 93 -9.90 -10.24 3.24
N LEU A 94 -9.89 -10.70 1.99
CA LEU A 94 -10.70 -11.85 1.58
C LEU A 94 -10.30 -13.14 2.31
N ILE A 95 -9.00 -13.42 2.40
CA ILE A 95 -8.49 -14.61 3.09
C ILE A 95 -8.84 -14.53 4.58
N TYR A 96 -8.61 -13.38 5.20
CA TYR A 96 -8.90 -13.21 6.62
C TYR A 96 -10.41 -13.29 6.92
N GLN A 97 -11.27 -12.70 6.09
CA GLN A 97 -12.72 -12.77 6.30
C GLN A 97 -13.27 -14.20 6.19
N ARG A 98 -12.63 -15.06 5.38
CA ARG A 98 -12.97 -16.50 5.29
C ARG A 98 -12.45 -17.30 6.49
N HIS A 99 -11.28 -16.93 6.98
CA HIS A 99 -10.59 -17.63 8.07
C HIS A 99 -10.13 -16.62 9.13
N LYS A 100 -11.06 -16.22 10.01
CA LYS A 100 -10.82 -15.24 11.10
C LYS A 100 -9.94 -15.83 12.21
N THR A 101 -8.75 -16.28 11.83
CA THR A 101 -7.75 -16.87 12.71
C THR A 101 -6.40 -16.18 12.52
N ARG A 102 -5.49 -16.35 13.49
CA ARG A 102 -4.13 -15.83 13.37
C ARG A 102 -3.40 -16.38 12.13
N LYS A 103 -3.64 -17.66 11.78
CA LYS A 103 -3.11 -18.26 10.55
C LYS A 103 -3.70 -17.62 9.31
N GLY A 104 -5.01 -17.36 9.29
CA GLY A 104 -5.67 -16.66 8.19
C GLY A 104 -5.15 -15.25 7.99
N ALA A 105 -4.89 -14.50 9.08
CA ALA A 105 -4.26 -13.20 9.01
C ALA A 105 -2.85 -13.28 8.39
N LEU A 106 -2.01 -14.22 8.87
CA LEU A 106 -0.66 -14.40 8.37
C LEU A 106 -0.63 -14.77 6.87
N VAL A 107 -1.44 -15.75 6.47
CA VAL A 107 -1.53 -16.17 5.05
C VAL A 107 -2.03 -15.02 4.20
N GLY A 108 -3.05 -14.29 4.67
CA GLY A 108 -3.57 -13.10 3.98
C GLY A 108 -2.50 -12.04 3.77
N LEU A 109 -1.70 -11.74 4.79
CA LEU A 109 -0.60 -10.77 4.72
C LEU A 109 0.51 -11.23 3.76
N ILE A 110 0.88 -12.51 3.77
CA ILE A 110 1.89 -13.05 2.84
C ILE A 110 1.41 -12.89 1.39
N VAL A 111 0.19 -13.36 1.09
CA VAL A 111 -0.37 -13.26 -0.28
C VAL A 111 -0.53 -11.79 -0.68
N GLY A 112 -1.01 -10.94 0.23
CA GLY A 112 -1.12 -9.51 -0.01
C GLY A 112 0.22 -8.83 -0.28
N THR A 113 1.26 -9.16 0.50
CA THR A 113 2.63 -8.66 0.32
C THR A 113 3.16 -8.99 -1.08
N ILE A 114 2.99 -10.23 -1.53
CA ILE A 114 3.41 -10.65 -2.87
C ILE A 114 2.64 -9.86 -3.93
N ALA A 115 1.31 -9.78 -3.81
CA ALA A 115 0.47 -9.08 -4.77
C ALA A 115 0.82 -7.57 -4.83
N ALA A 116 1.04 -6.92 -3.68
CA ALA A 116 1.41 -5.51 -3.61
C ALA A 116 2.82 -5.25 -4.17
N THR A 117 3.77 -6.17 -3.95
CA THR A 117 5.12 -6.07 -4.53
C THR A 117 5.06 -6.16 -6.06
N ILE A 118 4.30 -7.11 -6.60
CA ILE A 118 4.08 -7.22 -8.05
C ILE A 118 3.40 -5.95 -8.59
N ALA A 119 2.34 -5.48 -7.93
CA ALA A 119 1.69 -4.23 -8.31
C ALA A 119 2.65 -3.03 -8.27
N GLY A 120 3.58 -3.00 -7.32
CA GLY A 120 4.62 -1.98 -7.23
C GLY A 120 5.58 -2.00 -8.42
N VAL A 121 6.06 -3.19 -8.81
CA VAL A 121 6.91 -3.35 -10.01
C VAL A 121 6.16 -2.90 -11.27
N LEU A 122 4.93 -3.38 -11.46
CA LEU A 122 4.11 -3.05 -12.63
C LEU A 122 3.74 -1.56 -12.67
N SER A 123 3.34 -0.98 -11.53
CA SER A 123 3.03 0.45 -11.44
C SER A 123 4.24 1.32 -11.76
N ASN A 124 5.44 0.93 -11.32
CA ASN A 124 6.65 1.68 -11.66
C ASN A 124 6.96 1.60 -13.14
N LEU A 125 6.90 0.41 -13.73
CA LEU A 125 7.23 0.19 -15.13
C LEU A 125 6.27 0.91 -16.08
N TRP A 126 4.95 0.82 -15.83
CA TRP A 126 3.93 1.29 -16.77
C TRP A 126 3.28 2.62 -16.40
N LEU A 127 3.48 3.10 -15.17
CA LEU A 127 2.88 4.35 -14.71
C LEU A 127 3.94 5.36 -14.30
N MET A 128 4.81 5.03 -13.34
CA MET A 128 5.73 6.00 -12.74
C MET A 128 6.85 6.43 -13.72
N ILE A 129 7.54 5.47 -14.33
CA ILE A 129 8.64 5.75 -15.26
C ILE A 129 8.16 6.56 -16.48
N PRO A 130 7.09 6.16 -17.20
CA PRO A 130 6.54 6.96 -18.28
C PRO A 130 6.05 8.34 -17.85
N PHE A 131 5.44 8.44 -16.67
CA PHE A 131 4.97 9.71 -16.14
C PHE A 131 6.14 10.67 -15.85
N TYR A 132 7.23 10.19 -15.27
CA TYR A 132 8.40 11.02 -15.02
C TYR A 132 9.03 11.53 -16.32
N GLY A 133 9.05 10.71 -17.37
CA GLY A 133 9.45 11.14 -18.70
C GLY A 133 8.57 12.26 -19.25
N ALA A 134 7.24 12.08 -19.18
CA ALA A 134 6.27 13.00 -19.77
C ALA A 134 6.15 14.33 -19.00
N VAL A 135 6.18 14.29 -17.66
CA VAL A 135 5.85 15.45 -16.81
C VAL A 135 7.08 16.18 -16.31
N TYR A 136 8.13 15.44 -15.94
CA TYR A 136 9.36 16.03 -15.41
C TYR A 136 10.49 16.13 -16.45
N GLY A 137 10.25 15.65 -17.70
CA GLY A 137 11.27 15.62 -18.73
C GLY A 137 12.47 14.72 -18.36
N MET A 138 12.25 13.73 -17.50
CA MET A 138 13.27 12.79 -17.04
C MET A 138 13.23 11.53 -17.91
N PRO A 139 14.12 11.39 -18.90
CA PRO A 139 14.10 10.23 -19.78
C PRO A 139 14.46 8.94 -19.02
N VAL A 140 14.04 7.81 -19.56
CA VAL A 140 14.23 6.48 -18.94
C VAL A 140 15.71 6.22 -18.65
N GLU A 141 16.60 6.65 -19.55
CA GLU A 141 18.06 6.51 -19.42
C GLU A 141 18.59 7.20 -18.17
N GLN A 142 18.01 8.35 -17.79
CA GLN A 142 18.40 9.07 -16.57
C GLN A 142 17.96 8.31 -15.32
N ILE A 143 16.77 7.70 -15.33
CA ILE A 143 16.27 6.88 -14.21
C ILE A 143 17.15 5.63 -14.06
N VAL A 144 17.49 4.98 -15.18
CA VAL A 144 18.40 3.83 -15.21
C VAL A 144 19.79 4.22 -14.68
N ALA A 145 20.34 5.37 -15.13
CA ALA A 145 21.63 5.88 -14.67
C ALA A 145 21.64 6.13 -13.15
N MET A 146 20.54 6.66 -12.57
CA MET A 146 20.40 6.79 -11.12
C MET A 146 20.46 5.42 -10.43
N GLY A 147 19.85 4.41 -11.01
CA GLY A 147 19.91 3.04 -10.50
C GLY A 147 21.32 2.43 -10.58
N GLN A 148 22.04 2.70 -11.66
CA GLN A 148 23.42 2.22 -11.86
C GLN A 148 24.39 2.76 -10.80
N THR A 149 24.14 3.94 -10.23
CA THR A 149 24.98 4.47 -9.13
C THR A 149 24.91 3.60 -7.89
N LEU A 150 23.81 2.85 -7.70
CA LEU A 150 23.60 1.95 -6.57
C LEU A 150 23.97 0.50 -6.92
N ILE A 151 23.54 0.06 -8.09
CA ILE A 151 23.73 -1.31 -8.58
C ILE A 151 24.23 -1.23 -10.04
N PRO A 152 25.53 -1.33 -10.28
CA PRO A 152 26.11 -1.22 -11.62
C PRO A 152 25.59 -2.27 -12.64
N ALA A 153 24.98 -3.35 -12.18
CA ALA A 153 24.41 -4.39 -13.03
C ALA A 153 23.08 -3.98 -13.71
N ILE A 154 22.48 -2.86 -13.32
CA ILE A 154 21.25 -2.34 -13.94
C ILE A 154 21.60 -1.80 -15.34
N GLN A 155 20.96 -2.32 -16.38
CA GLN A 155 21.23 -1.93 -17.78
C GLN A 155 20.01 -1.28 -18.43
N ASP A 156 18.81 -1.53 -17.92
CA ASP A 156 17.53 -1.10 -18.47
C ASP A 156 16.49 -0.83 -17.37
N GLU A 157 15.31 -0.42 -17.78
CA GLU A 157 14.18 -0.16 -16.88
C GLU A 157 13.71 -1.42 -16.14
N TRP A 158 13.78 -2.59 -16.78
CA TRP A 158 13.44 -3.86 -16.14
C TRP A 158 14.43 -4.20 -15.02
N GLY A 159 15.72 -4.03 -15.29
CA GLY A 159 16.76 -4.17 -14.27
C GLY A 159 16.52 -3.22 -13.10
N PHE A 160 16.16 -1.96 -13.38
CA PHE A 160 15.83 -0.97 -12.36
C PHE A 160 14.65 -1.43 -11.48
N VAL A 161 13.52 -1.81 -12.08
CA VAL A 161 12.32 -2.19 -11.29
C VAL A 161 12.50 -3.52 -10.58
N LEU A 162 13.21 -4.48 -11.12
CA LEU A 162 13.43 -5.77 -10.49
C LEU A 162 14.49 -5.71 -9.37
N MET A 163 15.55 -4.90 -9.53
CA MET A 163 16.65 -4.85 -8.56
C MET A 163 16.49 -3.77 -7.49
N ILE A 164 15.70 -2.71 -7.73
CA ILE A 164 15.46 -1.63 -6.76
C ILE A 164 14.00 -1.61 -6.32
N THR A 165 13.06 -1.42 -7.25
CA THR A 165 11.64 -1.26 -6.92
C THR A 165 11.06 -2.50 -6.25
N GLY A 166 11.33 -3.69 -6.79
CA GLY A 166 10.84 -4.96 -6.25
C GLY A 166 11.29 -5.20 -4.81
N PRO A 167 12.61 -5.23 -4.53
CA PRO A 167 13.13 -5.39 -3.18
C PRO A 167 12.66 -4.31 -2.21
N PHE A 168 12.61 -3.05 -2.63
CA PHE A 168 12.09 -1.97 -1.79
C PHE A 168 10.63 -2.22 -1.39
N ASN A 169 9.75 -2.52 -2.36
CA ASN A 169 8.35 -2.78 -2.09
C ASN A 169 8.17 -4.04 -1.23
N LEU A 170 8.93 -5.11 -1.48
CA LEU A 170 8.90 -6.30 -0.66
C LEU A 170 9.21 -5.99 0.81
N VAL A 171 10.29 -5.25 1.07
CA VAL A 171 10.69 -4.83 2.42
C VAL A 171 9.61 -3.93 3.04
N LYS A 172 9.11 -2.92 2.32
CA LYS A 172 8.01 -2.03 2.78
C LYS A 172 6.81 -2.86 3.23
N TRP A 173 6.31 -3.75 2.39
CA TRP A 173 5.11 -4.53 2.69
C TRP A 173 5.33 -5.60 3.76
N VAL A 174 6.53 -6.18 3.86
CA VAL A 174 6.89 -7.08 4.97
C VAL A 174 6.89 -6.32 6.31
N LEU A 175 7.46 -5.12 6.36
CA LEU A 175 7.47 -4.29 7.57
C LEU A 175 6.03 -3.89 7.99
N ILE A 176 5.22 -3.41 7.05
CA ILE A 176 3.81 -3.09 7.31
C ILE A 176 3.05 -4.32 7.81
N SER A 177 3.26 -5.49 7.18
CA SER A 177 2.63 -6.75 7.58
C SER A 177 3.06 -7.20 8.98
N ALA A 178 4.34 -7.09 9.31
CA ALA A 178 4.86 -7.43 10.63
C ALA A 178 4.25 -6.54 11.72
N VAL A 179 4.21 -5.22 11.50
CA VAL A 179 3.57 -4.28 12.43
C VAL A 179 2.06 -4.54 12.53
N THR A 180 1.39 -4.84 11.40
CA THR A 180 -0.04 -5.22 11.41
C THR A 180 -0.28 -6.44 12.29
N MET A 181 0.55 -7.48 12.20
CA MET A 181 0.43 -8.68 13.04
C MET A 181 0.65 -8.41 14.53
N LEU A 182 1.55 -7.49 14.88
CA LEU A 182 1.78 -7.07 16.26
C LEU A 182 0.58 -6.30 16.84
N VAL A 183 0.06 -5.36 16.06
CA VAL A 183 -1.08 -4.50 16.47
C VAL A 183 -2.42 -5.26 16.39
N TYR A 184 -2.57 -6.21 15.47
CA TYR A 184 -3.77 -7.02 15.32
C TYR A 184 -4.15 -7.77 16.61
N LYS A 185 -3.17 -8.35 17.33
CA LYS A 185 -3.43 -9.16 18.53
C LYS A 185 -4.18 -8.39 19.63
N PRO A 186 -3.76 -7.20 20.06
CA PRO A 186 -4.49 -6.42 21.07
C PRO A 186 -5.81 -5.83 20.54
N LEU A 187 -5.95 -5.60 19.22
CA LEU A 187 -7.14 -5.04 18.63
C LEU A 187 -8.19 -6.09 18.23
N SER A 188 -7.80 -7.36 18.14
CA SER A 188 -8.67 -8.46 17.72
C SER A 188 -9.98 -8.54 18.52
N PRO A 189 -10.02 -8.38 19.86
CA PRO A 189 -11.28 -8.37 20.63
C PRO A 189 -12.19 -7.21 20.23
N LEU A 190 -11.62 -6.02 19.99
CA LEU A 190 -12.39 -4.83 19.58
C LEU A 190 -12.92 -4.97 18.15
N LEU A 191 -12.19 -5.68 17.28
CA LEU A 191 -12.57 -5.92 15.89
C LEU A 191 -13.65 -7.00 15.76
N HIS A 192 -13.75 -7.95 16.72
CA HIS A 192 -14.71 -9.07 16.68
C HIS A 192 -16.02 -8.80 17.45
N HIS A 193 -16.07 -7.78 18.30
CA HIS A 193 -17.31 -7.36 18.99
C HIS A 193 -18.30 -6.64 18.05
N GLN A 194 -18.22 -6.89 16.75
CA GLN A 194 -19.05 -6.27 15.72
C GLN A 194 -20.20 -7.19 15.23
N GLY A 195 -20.50 -8.24 16.01
CA GLY A 195 -21.67 -9.11 15.80
C GLY A 195 -22.86 -8.64 16.62
#